data_eda47a7a419da5d4e1b5f18d52c48b17
#
_entry.id   eda47a7a419da5d4e1b5f18d52c48b17
#
_cell.length_a   1.000
_cell.length_b   1.000
_cell.length_c   1.000
_cell.angle_alpha   90.00
_cell.angle_beta   90.00
_cell.angle_gamma   90.00
#
_symmetry.space_group_name_H-M   'P 1'
#
loop_
_entity.id
_entity.type
_entity.pdbx_description
1 polymer ?
#
loop_
_entity_poly.entity_id
_entity_poly.type
_entity_poly.pdbx_seq_one_letter_code
_entity_poly.pdbx_strand_id
1 'polypeptide(L)'
;MRFERRMQSIALTVLATAVAIGTANAQALDKVSFGTNWVAEAEHGGFYQALADGTYRRYGLDVTIVPGGPQANNRILVPAGKMDFVMIAGTLQSFDAVAQNVPVVSVAAMFQKDPQVLLAHPEAGIETFEDLKKLTLLVSSEGMVNYFQWLKADFGFREQQAKPYTFNPQPFFADKKTAMQGYVTSEPYAVEKQGRFKPKIFLLADHGFDSYSTLIETRRELADKKPDLVQRFVDASIVGWYNYLHGDNRAANELIRKHNPEMTDDLIAYSVDKMKEYGIVDSGDALSLGIGAMTDARMKSFFDKMVRAGVVKRDLDYAKSYTLQFVNKRVGIELRPKP
;
A
#
# COMPACT_ATOMS: atom_id res chain seq x y z
N MET A 1 58.66 59.58 -61.52
CA MET A 1 57.31 59.31 -61.10
C MET A 1 57.22 57.95 -60.40
N ARG A 2 57.22 57.90 -59.10
CA ARG A 2 57.18 56.67 -58.32
C ARG A 2 55.76 56.53 -57.75
N PHE A 3 55.03 55.45 -58.07
CA PHE A 3 53.75 55.07 -57.49
C PHE A 3 54.03 54.10 -56.31
N GLU A 4 53.76 54.58 -55.15
CA GLU A 4 53.76 53.72 -53.94
C GLU A 4 52.36 53.04 -53.77
N ARG A 5 52.36 51.73 -53.82
CA ARG A 5 51.18 50.91 -53.45
C ARG A 5 51.22 50.65 -51.96
N ARG A 6 50.21 51.21 -51.23
CA ARG A 6 49.91 50.82 -49.85
C ARG A 6 49.15 49.52 -49.88
N MET A 7 49.69 48.47 -49.37
CA MET A 7 49.00 47.24 -49.03
C MET A 7 48.34 47.42 -47.63
N GLN A 8 47.06 47.40 -47.54
CA GLN A 8 46.32 47.35 -46.29
C GLN A 8 46.15 45.87 -45.90
N SER A 9 46.74 45.45 -44.77
CA SER A 9 46.56 44.14 -44.17
C SER A 9 45.25 44.17 -43.34
N ILE A 10 44.27 43.39 -43.78
CA ILE A 10 43.01 43.15 -42.97
C ILE A 10 43.34 41.98 -42.04
N ALA A 11 43.49 42.27 -40.76
CA ALA A 11 43.55 41.23 -39.71
C ALA A 11 42.17 40.69 -39.45
N LEU A 12 41.91 39.45 -39.81
CA LEU A 12 40.68 38.72 -39.52
C LEU A 12 40.76 38.14 -38.10
N THR A 13 40.13 38.77 -37.13
CA THR A 13 40.03 38.28 -35.75
C THR A 13 38.92 37.23 -35.70
N VAL A 14 39.27 35.95 -35.68
CA VAL A 14 38.32 34.84 -35.45
C VAL A 14 38.06 34.75 -33.95
N LEU A 15 36.89 35.19 -33.53
CA LEU A 15 36.41 35.06 -32.16
C LEU A 15 35.91 33.61 -31.99
N ALA A 16 36.72 32.73 -31.40
CA ALA A 16 36.32 31.36 -31.05
C ALA A 16 35.43 31.40 -29.80
N THR A 17 34.11 31.32 -30.02
CA THR A 17 33.14 31.14 -28.91
C THR A 17 33.21 29.70 -28.44
N ALA A 18 33.91 29.43 -27.34
CA ALA A 18 33.88 28.13 -26.66
C ALA A 18 32.52 27.92 -26.04
N VAL A 19 31.66 27.13 -26.68
CA VAL A 19 30.43 26.61 -26.09
C VAL A 19 30.85 25.57 -25.04
N ALA A 20 30.84 25.97 -23.77
CA ALA A 20 30.97 25.05 -22.67
C ALA A 20 29.70 24.16 -22.65
N ILE A 21 29.81 23.00 -23.29
CA ILE A 21 28.82 21.93 -23.10
C ILE A 21 28.99 21.44 -21.65
N GLY A 22 28.21 22.00 -20.77
CA GLY A 22 28.09 21.48 -19.40
C GLY A 22 27.61 20.03 -19.50
N THR A 23 28.51 19.08 -19.27
CA THR A 23 28.13 17.70 -19.00
C THR A 23 27.27 17.72 -17.77
N ALA A 24 25.94 17.64 -17.94
CA ALA A 24 25.03 17.36 -16.84
C ALA A 24 25.53 16.01 -16.28
N ASN A 25 26.22 16.05 -15.13
CA ASN A 25 26.52 14.85 -14.37
C ASN A 25 25.16 14.23 -14.05
N ALA A 26 24.78 13.18 -14.76
CA ALA A 26 23.63 12.38 -14.40
C ALA A 26 23.90 11.87 -12.96
N GLN A 27 23.25 12.48 -12.00
CA GLN A 27 23.38 12.07 -10.61
C GLN A 27 23.04 10.58 -10.52
N ALA A 28 23.96 9.78 -9.99
CA ALA A 28 23.75 8.34 -9.84
C ALA A 28 22.52 8.12 -8.98
N LEU A 29 21.60 7.27 -9.46
CA LEU A 29 20.39 6.95 -8.73
C LEU A 29 20.73 6.13 -7.46
N ASP A 30 20.08 6.43 -6.35
CA ASP A 30 20.15 5.61 -5.16
C ASP A 30 19.42 4.29 -5.38
N LYS A 31 20.11 3.17 -5.20
CA LYS A 31 19.48 1.85 -5.28
C LYS A 31 18.65 1.61 -4.05
N VAL A 32 17.40 1.19 -4.25
CA VAL A 32 16.41 0.92 -3.21
C VAL A 32 15.74 -0.43 -3.47
N SER A 33 15.67 -1.28 -2.45
CA SER A 33 14.92 -2.53 -2.46
C SER A 33 13.61 -2.38 -1.68
N PHE A 34 12.49 -2.75 -2.31
CA PHE A 34 11.16 -2.71 -1.72
C PHE A 34 10.47 -4.07 -1.85
N GLY A 35 10.10 -4.69 -0.74
CA GLY A 35 9.35 -5.95 -0.70
C GLY A 35 7.86 -5.75 -0.54
N THR A 36 7.04 -6.47 -1.31
CA THR A 36 5.62 -6.60 -1.02
C THR A 36 5.37 -7.75 -0.05
N ASN A 37 4.21 -7.73 0.63
CA ASN A 37 3.83 -8.78 1.57
C ASN A 37 3.23 -10.00 0.87
N TRP A 38 2.73 -9.84 -0.35
CA TRP A 38 2.08 -10.87 -1.17
C TRP A 38 2.60 -10.87 -2.60
N VAL A 39 2.14 -11.82 -3.42
CA VAL A 39 2.36 -11.82 -4.86
C VAL A 39 1.86 -10.53 -5.50
N ALA A 40 2.38 -10.19 -6.67
CA ALA A 40 1.97 -8.94 -7.33
C ALA A 40 0.47 -8.90 -7.60
N GLU A 41 -0.18 -7.80 -7.21
CA GLU A 41 -1.61 -7.59 -7.35
C GLU A 41 -1.94 -6.09 -7.47
N ALA A 42 -3.18 -5.75 -7.79
CA ALA A 42 -3.61 -4.36 -7.97
C ALA A 42 -3.49 -3.52 -6.69
N GLU A 43 -3.54 -4.16 -5.53
CA GLU A 43 -3.34 -3.58 -4.20
C GLU A 43 -1.88 -3.10 -3.97
N HIS A 44 -0.96 -3.46 -4.87
CA HIS A 44 0.40 -2.94 -4.93
C HIS A 44 0.58 -1.88 -6.04
N GLY A 45 -0.51 -1.55 -6.74
CA GLY A 45 -0.49 -0.84 -8.02
C GLY A 45 0.23 0.49 -8.00
N GLY A 46 0.13 1.29 -6.93
CA GLY A 46 0.82 2.58 -6.84
C GLY A 46 2.34 2.46 -6.86
N PHE A 47 2.89 1.41 -6.25
CA PHE A 47 4.33 1.14 -6.28
C PHE A 47 4.79 0.69 -7.67
N TYR A 48 4.02 -0.19 -8.32
CA TYR A 48 4.27 -0.60 -9.70
C TYR A 48 4.12 0.56 -10.67
N GLN A 49 3.18 1.48 -10.43
CA GLN A 49 3.00 2.69 -11.23
C GLN A 49 4.22 3.61 -11.14
N ALA A 50 4.71 3.89 -9.92
CA ALA A 50 5.88 4.73 -9.72
C ALA A 50 7.14 4.13 -10.39
N LEU A 51 7.23 2.80 -10.48
CA LEU A 51 8.28 2.11 -11.22
C LEU A 51 8.08 2.24 -12.73
N ALA A 52 6.87 1.94 -13.23
CA ALA A 52 6.55 1.86 -14.66
C ALA A 52 6.61 3.22 -15.36
N ASP A 53 6.10 4.28 -14.74
CA ASP A 53 6.06 5.62 -15.31
C ASP A 53 7.34 6.45 -15.04
N GLY A 54 8.33 5.85 -14.36
CA GLY A 54 9.60 6.47 -14.05
C GLY A 54 9.55 7.49 -12.91
N THR A 55 8.46 7.53 -12.11
CA THR A 55 8.35 8.42 -10.94
C THR A 55 9.51 8.19 -9.98
N TYR A 56 9.85 6.96 -9.62
CA TYR A 56 11.01 6.69 -8.75
C TYR A 56 12.30 7.29 -9.31
N ARG A 57 12.55 7.16 -10.62
CA ARG A 57 13.74 7.75 -11.27
C ARG A 57 13.74 9.27 -11.21
N ARG A 58 12.58 9.93 -11.38
CA ARG A 58 12.46 11.39 -11.22
C ARG A 58 12.78 11.86 -9.79
N TYR A 59 12.56 11.00 -8.81
CA TYR A 59 12.95 11.22 -7.41
C TYR A 59 14.38 10.75 -7.09
N GLY A 60 15.20 10.42 -8.11
CA GLY A 60 16.57 10.01 -7.93
C GLY A 60 16.76 8.60 -7.39
N LEU A 61 15.78 7.71 -7.57
CA LEU A 61 15.77 6.35 -7.04
C LEU A 61 15.77 5.31 -8.15
N ASP A 62 16.55 4.25 -7.97
CA ASP A 62 16.52 3.01 -8.77
C ASP A 62 15.89 1.91 -7.90
N VAL A 63 14.56 1.78 -7.99
CA VAL A 63 13.78 0.89 -7.12
C VAL A 63 13.64 -0.49 -7.74
N THR A 64 13.93 -1.52 -6.95
CA THR A 64 13.62 -2.92 -7.27
C THR A 64 12.47 -3.38 -6.39
N ILE A 65 11.34 -3.77 -6.99
CA ILE A 65 10.21 -4.39 -6.27
C ILE A 65 10.46 -5.90 -6.21
N VAL A 66 10.42 -6.44 -4.99
CA VAL A 66 10.56 -7.88 -4.71
C VAL A 66 9.19 -8.41 -4.26
N PRO A 67 8.48 -9.16 -5.11
CA PRO A 67 7.20 -9.72 -4.72
C PRO A 67 7.33 -10.67 -3.52
N GLY A 68 6.36 -10.59 -2.61
CA GLY A 68 6.17 -11.56 -1.55
C GLY A 68 5.40 -12.79 -2.00
N GLY A 69 4.76 -13.47 -1.08
CA GLY A 69 3.91 -14.63 -1.34
C GLY A 69 3.83 -15.58 -0.15
N PRO A 70 3.06 -16.67 -0.26
CA PRO A 70 2.84 -17.61 0.85
C PRO A 70 4.11 -18.22 1.43
N GLN A 71 5.19 -18.30 0.63
CA GLN A 71 6.48 -18.85 1.01
C GLN A 71 7.58 -17.79 1.17
N ALA A 72 7.28 -16.51 0.97
CA ALA A 72 8.23 -15.40 1.03
C ALA A 72 7.85 -14.42 2.14
N ASN A 73 8.72 -14.30 3.14
CA ASN A 73 8.56 -13.31 4.20
C ASN A 73 9.60 -12.19 4.03
N ASN A 74 9.26 -11.21 3.17
CA ASN A 74 10.13 -10.07 2.90
C ASN A 74 10.38 -9.21 4.16
N ARG A 75 9.45 -9.22 5.11
CA ARG A 75 9.54 -8.38 6.31
C ARG A 75 10.77 -8.66 7.16
N ILE A 76 11.17 -9.93 7.29
CA ILE A 76 12.36 -10.28 8.09
C ILE A 76 13.68 -9.79 7.49
N LEU A 77 13.69 -9.45 6.19
CA LEU A 77 14.88 -8.94 5.50
C LEU A 77 15.18 -7.47 5.86
N VAL A 78 14.17 -6.71 6.31
CA VAL A 78 14.33 -5.28 6.65
C VAL A 78 15.20 -5.10 7.88
N PRO A 79 14.90 -5.66 9.07
CA PRO A 79 15.76 -5.50 10.23
C PRO A 79 17.15 -6.14 10.03
N ALA A 80 17.25 -7.13 9.13
CA ALA A 80 18.53 -7.75 8.76
C ALA A 80 19.39 -6.87 7.82
N GLY A 81 18.89 -5.71 7.37
CA GLY A 81 19.60 -4.83 6.45
C GLY A 81 19.70 -5.33 5.01
N LYS A 82 18.96 -6.39 4.65
CA LYS A 82 18.95 -7.01 3.31
C LYS A 82 17.87 -6.43 2.40
N MET A 83 17.01 -5.60 2.93
CA MET A 83 15.94 -4.89 2.23
C MET A 83 15.76 -3.51 2.88
N ASP A 84 15.48 -2.48 2.08
CA ASP A 84 15.35 -1.12 2.59
C ASP A 84 13.95 -0.83 3.12
N PHE A 85 12.94 -1.21 2.34
CA PHE A 85 11.54 -1.00 2.69
C PHE A 85 10.73 -2.28 2.46
N VAL A 86 9.64 -2.41 3.20
CA VAL A 86 8.66 -3.48 2.99
C VAL A 86 7.24 -2.93 3.18
N MET A 87 6.32 -3.48 2.42
CA MET A 87 4.90 -3.29 2.67
C MET A 87 4.43 -4.29 3.72
N ILE A 88 3.72 -3.80 4.73
CA ILE A 88 3.06 -4.63 5.75
C ILE A 88 1.53 -4.48 5.65
N ALA A 89 0.81 -5.51 6.08
CA ALA A 89 -0.63 -5.58 5.87
C ALA A 89 -1.42 -4.54 6.67
N GLY A 90 -1.03 -4.25 7.91
CA GLY A 90 -1.81 -3.31 8.73
C GLY A 90 -1.11 -2.86 10.00
N THR A 91 -1.77 -1.94 10.71
CA THR A 91 -1.25 -1.28 11.93
C THR A 91 -0.88 -2.26 13.03
N LEU A 92 -1.59 -3.39 13.15
CA LEU A 92 -1.30 -4.38 14.19
C LEU A 92 0.11 -4.96 14.04
N GLN A 93 0.57 -5.18 12.79
CA GLN A 93 1.94 -5.64 12.54
C GLN A 93 2.99 -4.62 12.99
N SER A 94 2.69 -3.31 12.91
CA SER A 94 3.58 -2.27 13.45
C SER A 94 3.67 -2.35 14.97
N PHE A 95 2.54 -2.61 15.66
CA PHE A 95 2.52 -2.81 17.11
C PHE A 95 3.28 -4.07 17.53
N ASP A 96 3.15 -5.16 16.77
CA ASP A 96 3.89 -6.41 17.02
C ASP A 96 5.41 -6.21 16.93
N ALA A 97 5.89 -5.39 15.98
CA ALA A 97 7.30 -5.07 15.89
C ALA A 97 7.82 -4.41 17.17
N VAL A 98 7.06 -3.48 17.74
CA VAL A 98 7.42 -2.83 19.01
C VAL A 98 7.39 -3.84 20.16
N ALA A 99 6.35 -4.69 20.22
CA ALA A 99 6.22 -5.72 21.25
C ALA A 99 7.39 -6.71 21.27
N GLN A 100 7.95 -6.98 20.09
CA GLN A 100 9.07 -7.88 19.87
C GLN A 100 10.43 -7.17 19.85
N ASN A 101 10.48 -5.86 20.11
CA ASN A 101 11.68 -5.02 20.04
C ASN A 101 12.41 -5.09 18.68
N VAL A 102 11.67 -5.28 17.58
CA VAL A 102 12.24 -5.22 16.23
C VAL A 102 12.47 -3.75 15.85
N PRO A 103 13.70 -3.37 15.41
CA PRO A 103 14.08 -1.98 15.21
C PRO A 103 13.59 -1.41 13.86
N VAL A 104 12.27 -1.48 13.62
CA VAL A 104 11.60 -0.96 12.43
C VAL A 104 10.59 0.13 12.79
N VAL A 105 10.12 0.86 11.78
CA VAL A 105 9.14 1.95 11.95
C VAL A 105 8.30 2.07 10.68
N SER A 106 6.99 2.24 10.82
CA SER A 106 6.09 2.59 9.73
C SER A 106 6.23 4.07 9.40
N VAL A 107 6.43 4.38 8.11
CA VAL A 107 6.72 5.73 7.60
C VAL A 107 5.61 6.30 6.73
N ALA A 108 4.64 5.47 6.28
CA ALA A 108 3.46 5.90 5.54
C ALA A 108 2.38 4.81 5.60
N ALA A 109 1.10 5.19 5.44
CA ALA A 109 -0.02 4.26 5.30
C ALA A 109 -0.77 4.52 3.98
N MET A 110 -0.54 3.68 2.97
CA MET A 110 -1.12 3.90 1.65
C MET A 110 -2.63 3.67 1.65
N PHE A 111 -3.13 2.70 2.41
CA PHE A 111 -4.55 2.43 2.53
C PHE A 111 -5.13 3.09 3.78
N GLN A 112 -6.11 3.95 3.55
CA GLN A 112 -6.86 4.61 4.62
C GLN A 112 -7.92 3.70 5.21
N LYS A 113 -8.40 2.71 4.47
CA LYS A 113 -9.27 1.65 4.96
C LYS A 113 -8.62 0.30 4.70
N ASP A 114 -8.68 -0.58 5.69
CA ASP A 114 -8.33 -1.98 5.50
C ASP A 114 -9.38 -2.61 4.56
N PRO A 115 -8.98 -3.27 3.48
CA PRO A 115 -9.91 -3.86 2.51
C PRO A 115 -10.60 -5.13 3.00
N GLN A 116 -10.36 -5.58 4.23
CA GLN A 116 -10.92 -6.79 4.82
C GLN A 116 -12.43 -6.75 4.88
N VAL A 117 -13.07 -7.76 4.32
CA VAL A 117 -14.52 -7.96 4.31
C VAL A 117 -14.92 -9.30 4.93
N LEU A 118 -16.18 -9.38 5.32
CA LEU A 118 -16.92 -10.64 5.45
C LEU A 118 -17.98 -10.68 4.34
N LEU A 119 -18.00 -11.78 3.61
CA LEU A 119 -18.93 -12.05 2.50
C LEU A 119 -19.99 -13.01 2.96
N ALA A 120 -21.26 -12.71 2.69
CA ALA A 120 -22.38 -13.59 2.98
C ALA A 120 -23.17 -13.90 1.71
N HIS A 121 -23.85 -15.05 1.68
CA HIS A 121 -24.78 -15.37 0.64
C HIS A 121 -25.95 -14.39 0.60
N PRO A 122 -26.44 -13.96 -0.59
CA PRO A 122 -27.59 -13.05 -0.69
C PRO A 122 -28.85 -13.64 -0.09
N GLU A 123 -29.00 -14.98 -0.12
CA GLU A 123 -30.12 -15.72 0.39
C GLU A 123 -30.00 -16.14 1.88
N ALA A 124 -28.91 -15.75 2.56
CA ALA A 124 -28.70 -16.13 3.96
C ALA A 124 -29.60 -15.37 4.95
N GLY A 125 -30.39 -14.40 4.50
CA GLY A 125 -31.23 -13.57 5.37
C GLY A 125 -30.43 -12.62 6.26
N ILE A 126 -29.24 -12.21 5.81
CA ILE A 126 -28.33 -11.30 6.51
C ILE A 126 -28.53 -9.91 5.94
N GLU A 127 -29.03 -8.98 6.74
CA GLU A 127 -29.27 -7.59 6.32
C GLU A 127 -28.32 -6.62 7.01
N THR A 128 -27.90 -6.93 8.24
CA THR A 128 -27.00 -6.10 9.04
C THR A 128 -25.69 -6.82 9.33
N PHE A 129 -24.68 -6.07 9.76
CA PHE A 129 -23.41 -6.62 10.18
C PHE A 129 -23.56 -7.57 11.38
N GLU A 130 -24.44 -7.24 12.31
CA GLU A 130 -24.74 -8.04 13.49
C GLU A 130 -25.37 -9.39 13.13
N ASP A 131 -26.08 -9.47 12.02
CA ASP A 131 -26.67 -10.73 11.55
C ASP A 131 -25.63 -11.79 11.22
N LEU A 132 -24.40 -11.39 10.89
CA LEU A 132 -23.28 -12.31 10.64
C LEU A 132 -23.01 -13.24 11.83
N LYS A 133 -23.43 -12.86 13.05
CA LYS A 133 -23.37 -13.74 14.24
C LYS A 133 -24.22 -15.02 14.12
N LYS A 134 -25.13 -15.06 13.15
CA LYS A 134 -25.97 -16.23 12.88
C LYS A 134 -25.27 -17.27 12.00
N LEU A 135 -24.13 -16.88 11.39
CA LEU A 135 -23.40 -17.69 10.41
C LEU A 135 -22.15 -18.33 10.99
N THR A 136 -21.67 -19.38 10.34
CA THR A 136 -20.30 -19.87 10.49
C THR A 136 -19.36 -18.97 9.69
N LEU A 137 -18.28 -18.50 10.31
CA LEU A 137 -17.30 -17.62 9.67
C LEU A 137 -16.10 -18.44 9.23
N LEU A 138 -15.74 -18.36 7.96
CA LEU A 138 -14.51 -18.92 7.42
C LEU A 138 -13.41 -17.85 7.55
N VAL A 139 -12.47 -18.07 8.48
CA VAL A 139 -11.46 -17.08 8.90
C VAL A 139 -10.07 -17.71 8.84
N SER A 140 -9.09 -17.00 8.25
CA SER A 140 -7.70 -17.46 8.22
C SER A 140 -7.05 -17.41 9.61
N SER A 141 -5.92 -18.09 9.77
CA SER A 141 -5.15 -18.06 11.02
C SER A 141 -4.75 -16.64 11.42
N GLU A 142 -4.38 -15.79 10.44
CA GLU A 142 -4.06 -14.38 10.68
C GLU A 142 -5.31 -13.59 11.10
N GLY A 143 -6.44 -13.79 10.43
CA GLY A 143 -7.71 -13.16 10.79
C GLY A 143 -8.15 -13.50 12.21
N MET A 144 -7.92 -14.74 12.65
CA MET A 144 -8.28 -15.21 14.00
C MET A 144 -7.54 -14.45 15.10
N VAL A 145 -6.30 -14.07 14.89
CA VAL A 145 -5.49 -13.34 15.89
C VAL A 145 -5.55 -11.81 15.71
N ASN A 146 -6.25 -11.34 14.70
CA ASN A 146 -6.39 -9.93 14.35
C ASN A 146 -7.86 -9.47 14.52
N TYR A 147 -8.56 -9.24 13.41
CA TYR A 147 -9.90 -8.64 13.41
C TYR A 147 -10.95 -9.50 14.10
N PHE A 148 -10.79 -10.83 14.14
CA PHE A 148 -11.74 -11.70 14.81
C PHE A 148 -11.78 -11.48 16.33
N GLN A 149 -10.66 -11.13 16.96
CA GLN A 149 -10.64 -10.76 18.39
C GLN A 149 -11.43 -9.46 18.64
N TRP A 150 -11.31 -8.50 17.72
CA TRP A 150 -12.12 -7.29 17.77
C TRP A 150 -13.61 -7.61 17.56
N LEU A 151 -13.99 -8.49 16.62
CA LEU A 151 -15.36 -8.94 16.45
C LEU A 151 -15.93 -9.58 17.72
N LYS A 152 -15.12 -10.35 18.44
CA LYS A 152 -15.52 -10.92 19.74
C LYS A 152 -15.75 -9.83 20.79
N ALA A 153 -14.83 -8.88 20.90
CA ALA A 153 -14.84 -7.86 21.94
C ALA A 153 -15.97 -6.82 21.75
N ASP A 154 -16.09 -6.30 20.52
CA ASP A 154 -16.98 -5.17 20.24
C ASP A 154 -18.38 -5.62 19.76
N PHE A 155 -18.51 -6.81 19.14
CA PHE A 155 -19.79 -7.31 18.60
C PHE A 155 -20.30 -8.61 19.23
N GLY A 156 -19.53 -9.24 20.10
CA GLY A 156 -19.95 -10.47 20.79
C GLY A 156 -19.98 -11.72 19.89
N PHE A 157 -19.15 -11.76 18.85
CA PHE A 157 -18.93 -12.99 18.09
C PHE A 157 -18.31 -14.07 18.98
N ARG A 158 -18.56 -15.33 18.67
CA ARG A 158 -18.11 -16.46 19.46
C ARG A 158 -17.09 -17.29 18.70
N GLU A 159 -16.08 -17.78 19.38
CA GLU A 159 -14.98 -18.56 18.76
C GLU A 159 -15.49 -19.82 18.05
N GLN A 160 -16.54 -20.45 18.57
CA GLN A 160 -17.17 -21.63 17.98
C GLN A 160 -17.78 -21.37 16.57
N GLN A 161 -18.02 -20.10 16.22
CA GLN A 161 -18.53 -19.71 14.90
C GLN A 161 -17.43 -19.73 13.84
N ALA A 162 -16.16 -19.57 14.25
CA ALA A 162 -15.05 -19.54 13.32
C ALA A 162 -14.62 -20.96 12.89
N LYS A 163 -14.38 -21.10 11.61
CA LYS A 163 -13.76 -22.29 11.00
C LYS A 163 -12.57 -21.83 10.16
N PRO A 164 -11.53 -22.66 10.05
CA PRO A 164 -10.37 -22.32 9.24
C PRO A 164 -10.73 -22.00 7.79
N TYR A 165 -10.25 -20.87 7.30
CA TYR A 165 -10.25 -20.53 5.88
C TYR A 165 -8.86 -20.78 5.29
N THR A 166 -8.78 -21.67 4.33
CA THR A 166 -7.53 -22.09 3.68
C THR A 166 -7.43 -21.55 2.25
N PHE A 167 -8.02 -20.38 1.99
CA PHE A 167 -8.11 -19.75 0.67
C PHE A 167 -8.84 -20.61 -0.39
N ASN A 168 -9.64 -21.58 0.06
CA ASN A 168 -10.54 -22.35 -0.78
C ASN A 168 -11.99 -21.87 -0.54
N PRO A 169 -12.66 -21.24 -1.53
CA PRO A 169 -14.03 -20.73 -1.35
C PRO A 169 -15.12 -21.80 -1.46
N GLN A 170 -14.80 -23.04 -1.79
CA GLN A 170 -15.80 -24.09 -2.00
C GLN A 170 -16.73 -24.34 -0.80
N PRO A 171 -16.25 -24.35 0.47
CA PRO A 171 -17.14 -24.45 1.62
C PRO A 171 -18.14 -23.30 1.72
N PHE A 172 -17.75 -22.09 1.33
CA PHE A 172 -18.64 -20.93 1.26
C PHE A 172 -19.68 -21.10 0.15
N PHE A 173 -19.30 -21.61 -1.03
CA PHE A 173 -20.26 -21.83 -2.12
C PHE A 173 -21.28 -22.91 -1.78
N ALA A 174 -20.88 -23.94 -1.02
CA ALA A 174 -21.72 -25.09 -0.71
C ALA A 174 -22.73 -24.82 0.42
N ASP A 175 -22.46 -23.91 1.35
CA ASP A 175 -23.30 -23.68 2.55
C ASP A 175 -23.66 -22.19 2.70
N LYS A 176 -24.95 -21.88 2.44
CA LYS A 176 -25.50 -20.53 2.59
C LYS A 176 -25.50 -19.99 4.02
N LYS A 177 -25.24 -20.85 5.03
CA LYS A 177 -25.11 -20.46 6.44
C LYS A 177 -23.66 -20.14 6.83
N THR A 178 -22.80 -19.93 5.84
CA THR A 178 -21.43 -19.49 6.06
C THR A 178 -21.23 -18.06 5.60
N ALA A 179 -20.29 -17.36 6.24
CA ALA A 179 -19.69 -16.14 5.74
C ALA A 179 -18.19 -16.39 5.56
N MET A 180 -17.58 -15.76 4.58
CA MET A 180 -16.17 -15.95 4.22
C MET A 180 -15.43 -14.63 4.32
N GLN A 181 -14.22 -14.65 4.91
CA GLN A 181 -13.34 -13.51 4.80
C GLN A 181 -12.89 -13.29 3.35
N GLY A 182 -12.46 -12.06 3.06
CA GLY A 182 -11.84 -11.70 1.80
C GLY A 182 -11.44 -10.24 1.80
N TYR A 183 -10.86 -9.79 0.70
CA TYR A 183 -10.65 -8.38 0.39
C TYR A 183 -11.72 -7.90 -0.58
N VAL A 184 -12.25 -6.72 -0.36
CA VAL A 184 -13.30 -6.13 -1.23
C VAL A 184 -12.83 -5.99 -2.68
N THR A 185 -11.53 -5.96 -2.88
CA THR A 185 -10.85 -5.80 -4.17
C THR A 185 -10.66 -7.11 -4.95
N SER A 186 -10.90 -8.27 -4.35
CA SER A 186 -10.60 -9.57 -5.00
C SER A 186 -11.69 -10.62 -4.80
N GLU A 187 -12.00 -11.05 -3.56
CA GLU A 187 -12.88 -12.19 -3.31
C GLU A 187 -14.30 -12.01 -3.85
N PRO A 188 -14.97 -10.84 -3.79
CA PRO A 188 -16.31 -10.71 -4.37
C PRO A 188 -16.33 -11.01 -5.88
N TYR A 189 -15.28 -10.61 -6.61
CA TYR A 189 -15.11 -10.95 -8.02
C TYR A 189 -15.00 -12.47 -8.23
N ALA A 190 -14.17 -13.13 -7.44
CA ALA A 190 -14.00 -14.58 -7.50
C ALA A 190 -15.33 -15.31 -7.19
N VAL A 191 -16.10 -14.83 -6.21
CA VAL A 191 -17.42 -15.37 -5.85
C VAL A 191 -18.39 -15.22 -7.02
N GLU A 192 -18.45 -14.06 -7.66
CA GLU A 192 -19.33 -13.84 -8.81
C GLU A 192 -18.96 -14.74 -9.99
N LYS A 193 -17.68 -14.92 -10.28
CA LYS A 193 -17.19 -15.73 -11.41
C LYS A 193 -17.35 -17.23 -11.16
N GLN A 194 -16.99 -17.72 -9.97
CA GLN A 194 -16.95 -19.14 -9.65
C GLN A 194 -18.23 -19.63 -8.99
N GLY A 195 -18.76 -18.86 -8.03
CA GLY A 195 -19.98 -19.17 -7.29
C GLY A 195 -21.26 -18.81 -8.04
N ARG A 196 -21.15 -17.93 -9.07
CA ARG A 196 -22.26 -17.46 -9.91
C ARG A 196 -23.39 -16.75 -9.15
N PHE A 197 -23.03 -16.10 -8.05
CA PHE A 197 -23.92 -15.22 -7.29
C PHE A 197 -23.15 -14.00 -6.81
N LYS A 198 -23.87 -12.90 -6.58
CA LYS A 198 -23.30 -11.67 -6.02
C LYS A 198 -23.37 -11.73 -4.49
N PRO A 199 -22.24 -11.77 -3.77
CA PRO A 199 -22.27 -11.83 -2.32
C PRO A 199 -22.72 -10.51 -1.70
N LYS A 200 -23.29 -10.53 -0.49
CA LYS A 200 -23.37 -9.37 0.38
C LYS A 200 -21.98 -9.10 0.96
N ILE A 201 -21.56 -7.84 0.93
CA ILE A 201 -20.22 -7.41 1.32
C ILE A 201 -20.34 -6.56 2.59
N PHE A 202 -19.58 -6.92 3.63
CA PHE A 202 -19.47 -6.18 4.86
C PHE A 202 -18.01 -5.78 5.07
N LEU A 203 -17.67 -4.52 4.72
CA LEU A 203 -16.32 -4.00 4.92
C LEU A 203 -16.09 -3.69 6.40
N LEU A 204 -15.11 -4.34 7.02
CA LEU A 204 -14.89 -4.21 8.47
C LEU A 204 -14.55 -2.78 8.88
N ALA A 205 -13.85 -2.03 8.00
CA ALA A 205 -13.53 -0.63 8.23
C ALA A 205 -14.78 0.25 8.41
N ASP A 206 -15.87 -0.03 7.69
CA ASP A 206 -17.12 0.72 7.79
C ASP A 206 -17.90 0.40 9.10
N HIS A 207 -17.51 -0.68 9.78
CA HIS A 207 -18.06 -1.10 11.08
C HIS A 207 -17.13 -0.82 12.25
N GLY A 208 -16.07 -0.05 12.02
CA GLY A 208 -15.18 0.43 13.08
C GLY A 208 -13.84 -0.29 13.20
N PHE A 209 -13.49 -1.22 12.32
CA PHE A 209 -12.12 -1.73 12.24
C PHE A 209 -11.24 -0.72 11.48
N ASP A 210 -10.86 0.35 12.18
CA ASP A 210 -10.22 1.55 11.63
C ASP A 210 -8.69 1.44 11.47
N SER A 211 -8.16 0.21 11.29
CA SER A 211 -6.75 -0.02 10.97
C SER A 211 -6.36 0.73 9.69
N TYR A 212 -5.16 1.34 9.70
CA TYR A 212 -4.47 1.59 8.44
C TYR A 212 -4.00 0.27 7.84
N SER A 213 -3.88 0.21 6.51
CA SER A 213 -3.40 -0.96 5.79
C SER A 213 -2.37 -0.56 4.73
N THR A 214 -1.66 -1.53 4.16
CA THR A 214 -0.61 -1.27 3.16
C THR A 214 0.38 -0.19 3.65
N LEU A 215 0.93 -0.40 4.86
CA LEU A 215 1.91 0.52 5.41
C LEU A 215 3.30 0.23 4.83
N ILE A 216 4.08 1.29 4.63
CA ILE A 216 5.51 1.20 4.32
C ILE A 216 6.28 1.16 5.64
N GLU A 217 7.03 0.08 5.85
CA GLU A 217 7.92 -0.12 7.00
C GLU A 217 9.38 -0.10 6.56
N THR A 218 10.25 0.50 7.38
CA THR A 218 11.70 0.52 7.17
C THR A 218 12.46 0.38 8.50
N ARG A 219 13.79 0.18 8.44
CA ARG A 219 14.64 0.22 9.64
C ARG A 219 14.64 1.61 10.25
N ARG A 220 14.61 1.71 11.57
CA ARG A 220 14.81 3.00 12.28
C ARG A 220 16.14 3.63 11.89
N GLU A 221 17.20 2.82 11.82
CA GLU A 221 18.52 3.29 11.39
C GLU A 221 18.49 3.98 10.02
N LEU A 222 17.74 3.44 9.06
CA LEU A 222 17.62 4.06 7.74
C LEU A 222 16.86 5.39 7.81
N ALA A 223 15.74 5.42 8.56
CA ALA A 223 14.95 6.63 8.77
C ALA A 223 15.76 7.74 9.45
N ASP A 224 16.60 7.38 10.41
CA ASP A 224 17.42 8.35 11.18
C ASP A 224 18.64 8.82 10.39
N LYS A 225 19.36 7.91 9.71
CA LYS A 225 20.63 8.23 9.02
C LYS A 225 20.47 8.73 7.59
N LYS A 226 19.39 8.35 6.90
CA LYS A 226 19.11 8.74 5.51
C LYS A 226 17.66 9.23 5.32
N PRO A 227 17.22 10.24 6.09
CA PRO A 227 15.83 10.72 6.04
C PRO A 227 15.43 11.25 4.65
N ASP A 228 16.36 11.83 3.91
CA ASP A 228 16.12 12.28 2.53
C ASP A 228 15.76 11.13 1.59
N LEU A 229 16.47 10.01 1.67
CA LEU A 229 16.18 8.82 0.86
C LEU A 229 14.79 8.27 1.19
N VAL A 230 14.45 8.18 2.49
CA VAL A 230 13.13 7.72 2.95
C VAL A 230 12.05 8.66 2.46
N GLN A 231 12.25 9.99 2.56
CA GLN A 231 11.30 10.99 2.06
C GLN A 231 11.04 10.84 0.57
N ARG A 232 12.10 10.75 -0.25
CA ARG A 232 11.97 10.60 -1.71
C ARG A 232 11.23 9.31 -2.08
N PHE A 233 11.48 8.20 -1.37
CA PHE A 233 10.77 6.94 -1.61
C PHE A 233 9.29 7.04 -1.25
N VAL A 234 8.96 7.64 -0.10
CA VAL A 234 7.56 7.86 0.31
C VAL A 234 6.84 8.78 -0.67
N ASP A 235 7.43 9.93 -1.01
CA ASP A 235 6.82 10.91 -1.92
C ASP A 235 6.58 10.31 -3.31
N ALA A 236 7.56 9.60 -3.86
CA ALA A 236 7.43 8.93 -5.15
C ALA A 236 6.34 7.84 -5.13
N SER A 237 6.24 7.09 -4.04
CA SER A 237 5.19 6.09 -3.85
C SER A 237 3.80 6.74 -3.77
N ILE A 238 3.66 7.87 -3.07
CA ILE A 238 2.41 8.64 -3.01
C ILE A 238 1.98 9.11 -4.40
N VAL A 239 2.90 9.71 -5.17
CA VAL A 239 2.63 10.13 -6.56
C VAL A 239 2.24 8.93 -7.43
N GLY A 240 2.93 7.80 -7.25
CA GLY A 240 2.58 6.55 -7.93
C GLY A 240 1.16 6.10 -7.64
N TRP A 241 0.69 6.21 -6.40
CA TRP A 241 -0.68 5.86 -6.03
C TRP A 241 -1.71 6.81 -6.66
N TYR A 242 -1.47 8.14 -6.70
CA TYR A 242 -2.36 9.06 -7.42
C TYR A 242 -2.41 8.72 -8.92
N ASN A 243 -1.26 8.49 -9.55
CA ASN A 243 -1.19 8.13 -10.97
C ASN A 243 -1.89 6.79 -11.25
N TYR A 244 -1.76 5.80 -10.36
CA TYR A 244 -2.40 4.49 -10.51
C TYR A 244 -3.91 4.58 -10.47
N LEU A 245 -4.44 5.35 -9.52
CA LEU A 245 -5.88 5.48 -9.33
C LEU A 245 -6.53 6.39 -10.37
N HIS A 246 -5.85 7.44 -10.81
CA HIS A 246 -6.48 8.52 -11.57
C HIS A 246 -5.86 8.76 -12.96
N GLY A 247 -4.67 8.20 -13.22
CA GLY A 247 -3.96 8.32 -14.49
C GLY A 247 -4.04 7.05 -15.36
N ASP A 248 -3.10 6.94 -16.30
CA ASP A 248 -2.92 5.75 -17.14
C ASP A 248 -2.09 4.70 -16.41
N ASN A 249 -2.74 3.64 -15.95
CA ASN A 249 -2.10 2.58 -15.18
C ASN A 249 -1.73 1.32 -16.01
N ARG A 250 -1.87 1.36 -17.34
CA ARG A 250 -1.64 0.19 -18.21
C ARG A 250 -0.25 -0.41 -18.05
N ALA A 251 0.80 0.42 -18.03
CA ALA A 251 2.17 -0.05 -17.89
C ALA A 251 2.43 -0.70 -16.51
N ALA A 252 1.82 -0.18 -15.44
CA ALA A 252 1.87 -0.79 -14.12
C ALA A 252 1.17 -2.15 -14.10
N ASN A 253 0.00 -2.24 -14.72
CA ASN A 253 -0.78 -3.47 -14.82
C ASN A 253 -0.04 -4.56 -15.62
N GLU A 254 0.70 -4.18 -16.66
CA GLU A 254 1.57 -5.12 -17.40
C GLU A 254 2.68 -5.69 -16.50
N LEU A 255 3.30 -4.86 -15.67
CA LEU A 255 4.32 -5.33 -14.71
C LEU A 255 3.71 -6.25 -13.65
N ILE A 256 2.52 -5.92 -13.13
CA ILE A 256 1.80 -6.77 -12.18
C ILE A 256 1.54 -8.14 -12.80
N ARG A 257 0.97 -8.21 -14.01
CA ARG A 257 0.72 -9.47 -14.72
C ARG A 257 1.99 -10.25 -15.04
N LYS A 258 3.07 -9.56 -15.34
CA LYS A 258 4.38 -10.20 -15.57
C LYS A 258 4.88 -10.91 -14.30
N HIS A 259 4.66 -10.34 -13.12
CA HIS A 259 5.07 -10.93 -11.84
C HIS A 259 4.03 -11.91 -11.29
N ASN A 260 2.76 -11.78 -11.68
CA ASN A 260 1.67 -12.66 -11.28
C ASN A 260 0.67 -12.85 -12.45
N PRO A 261 0.85 -13.90 -13.26
CA PRO A 261 -0.05 -14.18 -14.40
C PRO A 261 -1.51 -14.47 -14.04
N GLU A 262 -1.82 -14.73 -12.76
CA GLU A 262 -3.20 -14.93 -12.30
C GLU A 262 -3.99 -13.63 -12.23
N MET A 263 -3.32 -12.47 -12.22
CA MET A 263 -3.93 -11.16 -12.28
C MET A 263 -4.39 -10.84 -13.71
N THR A 264 -5.63 -11.19 -14.01
CA THR A 264 -6.24 -10.85 -15.31
C THR A 264 -6.57 -9.36 -15.40
N ASP A 265 -6.72 -8.82 -16.63
CA ASP A 265 -7.12 -7.43 -16.85
C ASP A 265 -8.45 -7.09 -16.17
N ASP A 266 -9.42 -8.01 -16.27
CA ASP A 266 -10.75 -7.85 -15.64
C ASP A 266 -10.64 -7.77 -14.10
N LEU A 267 -9.80 -8.63 -13.50
CA LEU A 267 -9.60 -8.60 -12.04
C LEU A 267 -8.90 -7.33 -11.60
N ILE A 268 -7.86 -6.90 -12.32
CA ILE A 268 -7.15 -5.63 -12.02
C ILE A 268 -8.11 -4.45 -12.14
N ALA A 269 -8.91 -4.38 -13.21
CA ALA A 269 -9.90 -3.32 -13.39
C ALA A 269 -10.92 -3.31 -12.25
N TYR A 270 -11.46 -4.48 -11.90
CA TYR A 270 -12.35 -4.63 -10.74
C TYR A 270 -11.70 -4.12 -9.45
N SER A 271 -10.46 -4.52 -9.17
CA SER A 271 -9.74 -4.13 -7.96
C SER A 271 -9.55 -2.61 -7.87
N VAL A 272 -9.15 -1.97 -8.98
CA VAL A 272 -8.99 -0.51 -9.05
C VAL A 272 -10.32 0.21 -8.82
N ASP A 273 -11.40 -0.27 -9.45
CA ASP A 273 -12.73 0.30 -9.27
C ASP A 273 -13.20 0.18 -7.80
N LYS A 274 -12.96 -0.98 -7.17
CA LYS A 274 -13.32 -1.19 -5.76
C LYS A 274 -12.46 -0.36 -4.80
N MET A 275 -11.17 -0.18 -5.07
CA MET A 275 -10.33 0.73 -4.29
C MET A 275 -10.89 2.16 -4.29
N LYS A 276 -11.41 2.62 -5.42
CA LYS A 276 -12.05 3.94 -5.55
C LYS A 276 -13.44 3.97 -4.88
N GLU A 277 -14.30 3.01 -5.20
CA GLU A 277 -15.69 2.94 -4.70
C GLU A 277 -15.75 2.94 -3.18
N TYR A 278 -14.90 2.13 -2.54
CA TYR A 278 -14.86 2.01 -1.09
C TYR A 278 -13.93 3.01 -0.40
N GLY A 279 -13.22 3.85 -1.18
CA GLY A 279 -12.26 4.79 -0.63
C GLY A 279 -11.13 4.12 0.13
N ILE A 280 -10.59 3.02 -0.40
CA ILE A 280 -9.54 2.25 0.28
C ILE A 280 -8.28 3.09 0.45
N VAL A 281 -7.84 3.78 -0.61
CA VAL A 281 -6.59 4.55 -0.64
C VAL A 281 -6.82 6.02 -0.35
N ASP A 282 -7.70 6.66 -1.12
CA ASP A 282 -7.90 8.11 -1.13
C ASP A 282 -9.22 8.49 -0.44
N SER A 283 -9.22 8.40 0.88
CA SER A 283 -10.37 8.73 1.76
C SER A 283 -9.87 9.19 3.13
N GLY A 284 -10.77 9.46 4.07
CA GLY A 284 -10.44 9.79 5.45
C GLY A 284 -9.39 10.90 5.56
N ASP A 285 -8.32 10.65 6.32
CA ASP A 285 -7.23 11.61 6.54
C ASP A 285 -6.52 12.02 5.24
N ALA A 286 -6.46 11.13 4.24
CA ALA A 286 -5.81 11.41 2.95
C ALA A 286 -6.51 12.54 2.17
N LEU A 287 -7.80 12.78 2.38
CA LEU A 287 -8.52 13.85 1.69
C LEU A 287 -7.92 15.24 1.98
N SER A 288 -7.44 15.46 3.18
CA SER A 288 -6.84 16.72 3.61
C SER A 288 -5.31 16.69 3.66
N LEU A 289 -4.72 15.55 4.00
CA LEU A 289 -3.28 15.42 4.26
C LEU A 289 -2.50 14.79 3.09
N GLY A 290 -3.19 14.18 2.11
CA GLY A 290 -2.61 13.45 0.98
C GLY A 290 -2.54 11.95 1.24
N ILE A 291 -2.45 11.14 0.16
CA ILE A 291 -2.21 9.69 0.24
C ILE A 291 -0.98 9.43 1.11
N GLY A 292 -0.96 8.32 1.83
CA GLY A 292 0.10 7.98 2.77
C GLY A 292 -0.12 8.52 4.20
N ALA A 293 -1.18 9.31 4.42
CA ALA A 293 -1.46 9.98 5.70
C ALA A 293 -1.59 9.00 6.87
N MET A 294 -1.05 9.43 8.01
CA MET A 294 -1.26 8.83 9.32
C MET A 294 -1.51 9.94 10.35
N THR A 295 -2.28 9.67 11.40
CA THR A 295 -2.51 10.60 12.49
C THR A 295 -2.35 9.91 13.85
N ASP A 296 -1.82 10.64 14.85
CA ASP A 296 -1.69 10.14 16.22
C ASP A 296 -3.05 9.73 16.80
N ALA A 297 -4.10 10.50 16.47
CA ALA A 297 -5.45 10.25 16.96
C ALA A 297 -5.96 8.87 16.47
N ARG A 298 -5.74 8.54 15.20
CA ARG A 298 -6.20 7.27 14.63
C ARG A 298 -5.33 6.10 15.10
N MET A 299 -4.00 6.28 15.17
CA MET A 299 -3.11 5.26 15.73
C MET A 299 -3.50 4.93 17.18
N LYS A 300 -3.81 5.95 17.98
CA LYS A 300 -4.29 5.76 19.35
C LYS A 300 -5.65 5.07 19.42
N SER A 301 -6.60 5.48 18.58
CA SER A 301 -7.93 4.86 18.52
C SER A 301 -7.85 3.37 18.24
N PHE A 302 -7.05 2.99 17.24
CA PHE A 302 -6.84 1.59 16.89
C PHE A 302 -6.11 0.81 17.99
N PHE A 303 -5.09 1.42 18.62
CA PHE A 303 -4.39 0.84 19.76
C PHE A 303 -5.36 0.54 20.92
N ASP A 304 -6.15 1.54 21.35
CA ASP A 304 -7.11 1.39 22.44
C ASP A 304 -8.14 0.27 22.14
N LYS A 305 -8.56 0.15 20.88
CA LYS A 305 -9.45 -0.89 20.39
C LYS A 305 -8.82 -2.27 20.53
N MET A 306 -7.58 -2.44 20.09
CA MET A 306 -6.87 -3.71 20.18
C MET A 306 -6.52 -4.09 21.63
N VAL A 307 -6.30 -3.12 22.50
CA VAL A 307 -6.17 -3.35 23.96
C VAL A 307 -7.49 -3.89 24.54
N ARG A 308 -8.64 -3.27 24.20
CA ARG A 308 -9.97 -3.79 24.65
C ARG A 308 -10.23 -5.20 24.14
N ALA A 309 -9.82 -5.48 22.91
CA ALA A 309 -9.94 -6.81 22.31
C ALA A 309 -8.98 -7.85 22.88
N GLY A 310 -8.07 -7.45 23.78
CA GLY A 310 -7.07 -8.34 24.37
C GLY A 310 -5.96 -8.78 23.42
N VAL A 311 -5.83 -8.10 22.27
CA VAL A 311 -4.83 -8.40 21.25
C VAL A 311 -3.49 -7.73 21.55
N VAL A 312 -3.54 -6.50 22.07
CA VAL A 312 -2.35 -5.70 22.39
C VAL A 312 -2.29 -5.42 23.89
N LYS A 313 -1.08 -5.49 24.46
CA LYS A 313 -0.88 -5.15 25.87
C LYS A 313 -1.03 -3.64 26.08
N ARG A 314 -1.68 -3.24 27.19
CA ARG A 314 -1.97 -1.84 27.51
C ARG A 314 -0.72 -0.99 27.72
N ASP A 315 0.36 -1.59 28.19
CA ASP A 315 1.63 -0.96 28.50
C ASP A 315 2.59 -0.89 27.30
N LEU A 316 2.15 -1.34 26.11
CA LEU A 316 2.95 -1.22 24.90
C LEU A 316 3.11 0.25 24.50
N ASP A 317 4.34 0.69 24.29
CA ASP A 317 4.66 2.01 23.76
C ASP A 317 4.41 2.05 22.24
N TYR A 318 3.11 2.02 21.86
CA TYR A 318 2.69 1.96 20.47
C TYR A 318 3.18 3.17 19.64
N ALA A 319 3.47 4.31 20.28
CA ALA A 319 3.99 5.50 19.59
C ALA A 319 5.33 5.23 18.91
N LYS A 320 6.07 4.22 19.36
CA LYS A 320 7.28 3.77 18.69
C LYS A 320 7.02 3.02 17.37
N SER A 321 5.80 2.63 17.05
CA SER A 321 5.51 1.82 15.85
C SER A 321 5.52 2.61 14.53
N TYR A 322 5.40 3.92 14.59
CA TYR A 322 5.28 4.79 13.42
C TYR A 322 6.01 6.13 13.61
N THR A 323 6.12 6.89 12.52
CA THR A 323 6.54 8.29 12.53
C THR A 323 5.77 9.09 11.50
N LEU A 324 5.41 10.33 11.84
CA LEU A 324 4.73 11.26 10.92
C LEU A 324 5.73 12.12 10.12
N GLN A 325 7.04 11.93 10.32
CA GLN A 325 8.09 12.73 9.69
C GLN A 325 8.00 12.81 8.16
N PHE A 326 7.56 11.72 7.51
CA PHE A 326 7.64 11.57 6.07
C PHE A 326 6.30 11.75 5.35
N VAL A 327 5.20 11.91 6.08
CA VAL A 327 3.83 11.99 5.55
C VAL A 327 3.13 13.31 5.91
N ASN A 328 1.86 13.45 5.53
CA ASN A 328 1.01 14.61 5.84
C ASN A 328 1.50 15.92 5.18
N LYS A 329 2.23 15.82 4.07
CA LYS A 329 2.83 16.95 3.33
C LYS A 329 2.05 17.32 2.07
N ARG A 330 0.90 16.68 1.83
CA ARG A 330 0.03 16.92 0.68
C ARG A 330 0.70 16.66 -0.68
N VAL A 331 1.75 15.82 -0.71
CA VAL A 331 2.46 15.46 -1.94
C VAL A 331 1.49 14.87 -2.96
N GLY A 332 1.50 15.37 -4.19
CA GLY A 332 0.69 14.88 -5.30
C GLY A 332 -0.83 15.10 -5.18
N ILE A 333 -1.32 15.85 -4.18
CA ILE A 333 -2.76 16.04 -3.96
C ILE A 333 -3.46 16.74 -5.15
N GLU A 334 -2.71 17.52 -5.92
CA GLU A 334 -3.16 18.16 -7.16
C GLU A 334 -3.43 17.18 -8.30
N LEU A 335 -2.94 15.93 -8.19
CA LEU A 335 -3.20 14.83 -9.15
C LEU A 335 -4.58 14.20 -8.95
N ARG A 336 -5.23 14.49 -7.83
CA ARG A 336 -6.62 14.07 -7.60
C ARG A 336 -7.54 14.80 -8.56
N PRO A 337 -8.47 14.09 -9.24
CA PRO A 337 -9.49 14.75 -10.06
C PRO A 337 -10.26 15.79 -9.24
N LYS A 338 -10.53 16.93 -9.85
CA LYS A 338 -11.42 17.93 -9.23
C LYS A 338 -12.83 17.34 -9.21
N PRO A 339 -13.58 17.53 -8.12
CA PRO A 339 -14.96 17.07 -7.99
C PRO A 339 -15.89 17.67 -9.03
#